data_520182d2fb0f73267ba1efb7e6e1465b
#
_entry.id   520182d2fb0f73267ba1efb7e6e1465b
#
_cell.length_a   1.000
_cell.length_b   1.000
_cell.length_c   1.000
_cell.angle_alpha   90.00
_cell.angle_beta   90.00
_cell.angle_gamma   90.00
#
_symmetry.space_group_name_H-M   'P 1'
#
loop_
_entity.id
_entity.type
_entity.pdbx_description
1 polymer ?
#
loop_
_entity_poly.entity_id
_entity_poly.type
_entity_poly.pdbx_seq_one_letter_code
_entity_poly.pdbx_strand_id
1 'polypeptide(L)'
;MKKFVVYSLFACAAVLPLVAQSAADQGGLTRQQGDQILQELRQIRQLMERQGKPAQPQEEAPTKAKISDLTGVNMLGSKNAPLTIVEYTDYQCPFCQRFHITAFNEIKKAYIDTGKVRFFSKDMPLDFHPNAMRAAMAARCAGEQNKFWELRDVMGANPNSLDMEHIIGFAGDLKMNTQTLRACIDSNKYKDMVQTDVLEAMKIGANGTPTFIVGKSVGNGVDGDLVVGAMPFQMFDAKLKEYSK
;
A
#
# COMPACT_ATOMS: atom_id res chain seq x y z
N MET A 1 18.06 -35.90 84.08
CA MET A 1 18.04 -37.37 84.12
C MET A 1 18.12 -37.84 82.67
N LYS A 2 19.32 -38.34 82.30
CA LYS A 2 19.59 -39.70 81.78
C LYS A 2 18.55 -40.13 80.71
N LYS A 3 18.87 -40.44 79.45
CA LYS A 3 19.78 -41.51 79.01
C LYS A 3 20.26 -41.31 77.57
N PHE A 4 21.53 -41.60 77.32
CA PHE A 4 22.17 -41.95 76.06
C PHE A 4 21.55 -43.21 75.44
N VAL A 5 21.48 -43.30 74.12
CA VAL A 5 21.77 -44.47 73.32
C VAL A 5 22.39 -44.14 72.04
N VAL A 6 23.57 -44.67 71.80
CA VAL A 6 24.39 -44.72 70.60
C VAL A 6 23.99 -45.94 69.78
N TYR A 7 24.07 -45.91 68.48
CA TYR A 7 24.35 -47.01 67.50
C TYR A 7 23.90 -46.56 66.14
N SER A 8 24.50 -46.75 65.04
CA SER A 8 25.72 -47.35 64.56
C SER A 8 25.81 -47.08 63.07
N LEU A 9 26.98 -46.88 62.59
CA LEU A 9 27.33 -46.73 61.18
C LEU A 9 26.85 -47.90 60.31
N PHE A 10 26.25 -47.58 59.16
CA PHE A 10 26.34 -48.47 58.01
C PHE A 10 26.59 -47.60 56.78
N ALA A 11 27.84 -47.67 56.31
CA ALA A 11 28.25 -47.12 55.03
C ALA A 11 27.74 -48.02 53.91
N CYS A 12 26.86 -47.52 53.08
CA CYS A 12 26.50 -48.20 51.84
C CYS A 12 26.96 -47.30 50.65
N ALA A 13 28.09 -47.70 50.10
CA ALA A 13 28.64 -47.05 48.86
C ALA A 13 27.72 -47.48 47.72
N ALA A 14 26.88 -46.56 47.26
CA ALA A 14 26.15 -46.71 46.02
C ALA A 14 27.00 -46.13 44.87
N VAL A 15 27.55 -47.00 44.06
CA VAL A 15 28.21 -46.70 42.80
C VAL A 15 27.13 -46.23 41.82
N LEU A 16 27.12 -44.94 41.51
CA LEU A 16 26.31 -44.38 40.44
C LEU A 16 27.03 -44.65 39.10
N PRO A 17 26.37 -45.28 38.14
CA PRO A 17 26.95 -45.35 36.79
C PRO A 17 26.93 -43.95 36.16
N LEU A 18 28.12 -43.49 35.81
CA LEU A 18 28.31 -42.30 34.97
C LEU A 18 27.72 -42.57 33.58
N VAL A 19 26.50 -42.16 33.35
CA VAL A 19 25.95 -42.14 31.98
C VAL A 19 26.64 -41.04 31.25
N ALA A 20 27.60 -41.40 30.40
CA ALA A 20 28.16 -40.52 29.44
C ALA A 20 27.05 -40.09 28.47
N GLN A 21 26.53 -38.87 28.65
CA GLN A 21 25.74 -38.21 27.61
C GLN A 21 26.68 -37.85 26.50
N SER A 22 26.61 -38.62 25.42
CA SER A 22 27.26 -38.29 24.18
C SER A 22 26.73 -36.97 23.63
N ALA A 23 27.53 -35.94 23.62
CA ALA A 23 27.36 -34.75 22.85
C ALA A 23 27.40 -35.10 21.36
N ALA A 24 26.26 -35.26 20.73
CA ALA A 24 26.12 -35.28 19.28
C ALA A 24 24.71 -34.85 18.91
N ASP A 25 24.39 -33.60 19.14
CA ASP A 25 23.29 -32.95 18.44
C ASP A 25 23.89 -31.80 17.61
N GLN A 26 24.54 -32.17 16.52
CA GLN A 26 24.81 -31.27 15.41
C GLN A 26 23.55 -31.27 14.55
N GLY A 27 22.83 -30.14 14.52
CA GLY A 27 21.54 -29.81 13.90
C GLY A 27 21.27 -30.36 12.49
N GLY A 28 21.25 -31.67 12.32
CA GLY A 28 20.80 -32.36 11.13
C GLY A 28 19.40 -32.93 11.35
N LEU A 29 18.55 -32.80 10.33
CA LEU A 29 17.23 -33.44 10.31
C LEU A 29 17.35 -34.94 10.61
N THR A 30 16.56 -35.44 11.56
CA THR A 30 16.45 -36.87 11.77
C THR A 30 15.83 -37.53 10.55
N ARG A 31 16.12 -38.82 10.31
CA ARG A 31 15.46 -39.55 9.20
C ARG A 31 13.94 -39.42 9.24
N GLN A 32 13.35 -39.50 10.41
CA GLN A 32 11.90 -39.37 10.58
C GLN A 32 11.37 -37.98 10.19
N GLN A 33 12.08 -36.89 10.50
CA GLN A 33 11.76 -35.54 10.06
C GLN A 33 11.95 -35.38 8.55
N GLY A 34 12.99 -35.98 7.99
CA GLY A 34 13.22 -35.99 6.54
C GLY A 34 12.09 -36.71 5.79
N ASP A 35 11.66 -37.86 6.29
CA ASP A 35 10.55 -38.63 5.68
C ASP A 35 9.21 -37.88 5.78
N GLN A 36 8.93 -37.19 6.88
CA GLN A 36 7.75 -36.33 7.04
C GLN A 36 7.76 -35.17 6.02
N ILE A 37 8.86 -34.46 5.90
CA ILE A 37 9.01 -33.37 4.92
C ILE A 37 8.80 -33.88 3.49
N LEU A 38 9.37 -35.03 3.15
CA LEU A 38 9.19 -35.62 1.83
C LEU A 38 7.73 -36.03 1.59
N GLN A 39 7.02 -36.47 2.62
CA GLN A 39 5.60 -36.81 2.52
C GLN A 39 4.73 -35.57 2.30
N GLU A 40 4.98 -34.50 3.03
CA GLU A 40 4.28 -33.24 2.84
C GLU A 40 4.55 -32.62 1.48
N LEU A 41 5.80 -32.61 0.99
CA LEU A 41 6.16 -32.16 -0.34
C LEU A 41 5.46 -32.97 -1.44
N ARG A 42 5.34 -34.29 -1.28
CA ARG A 42 4.56 -35.14 -2.20
C ARG A 42 3.07 -34.78 -2.19
N GLN A 43 2.49 -34.50 -1.02
CA GLN A 43 1.09 -34.06 -0.93
C GLN A 43 0.88 -32.69 -1.58
N ILE A 44 1.77 -31.74 -1.34
CA ILE A 44 1.75 -30.42 -2.00
C ILE A 44 1.83 -30.60 -3.51
N ARG A 45 2.77 -31.42 -3.99
CA ARG A 45 2.90 -31.71 -5.42
C ARG A 45 1.63 -32.31 -6.01
N GLN A 46 1.02 -33.32 -5.32
CA GLN A 46 -0.25 -33.91 -5.75
C GLN A 46 -1.41 -32.92 -5.76
N LEU A 47 -1.46 -32.00 -4.78
CA LEU A 47 -2.45 -30.94 -4.75
C LEU A 47 -2.25 -29.96 -5.92
N MET A 48 -1.01 -29.61 -6.22
CA MET A 48 -0.68 -28.74 -7.38
C MET A 48 -1.01 -29.47 -8.72
N GLU A 49 -0.74 -30.75 -8.82
CA GLU A 49 -1.08 -31.56 -10.02
C GLU A 49 -2.61 -31.75 -10.17
N ARG A 50 -3.37 -31.85 -9.06
CA ARG A 50 -4.85 -31.88 -9.07
C ARG A 50 -5.46 -30.51 -9.38
N GLN A 51 -4.80 -29.42 -9.05
CA GLN A 51 -5.18 -28.06 -9.46
C GLN A 51 -4.77 -27.73 -10.89
N GLY A 52 -4.07 -28.64 -11.57
CA GLY A 52 -3.61 -28.50 -12.93
C GLY A 52 -4.72 -28.51 -13.98
N LYS A 53 -5.67 -27.58 -13.86
CA LYS A 53 -6.19 -26.93 -15.05
C LYS A 53 -5.00 -26.17 -15.65
N PRO A 54 -4.76 -26.26 -17.00
CA PRO A 54 -3.85 -25.33 -17.65
C PRO A 54 -4.23 -23.96 -17.12
N ALA A 55 -3.27 -23.21 -16.57
CA ALA A 55 -3.50 -21.83 -16.21
C ALA A 55 -4.21 -21.23 -17.42
N GLN A 56 -5.48 -20.83 -17.24
CA GLN A 56 -6.14 -20.03 -18.28
C GLN A 56 -5.12 -18.94 -18.58
N PRO A 57 -4.83 -18.63 -19.86
CA PRO A 57 -3.95 -17.54 -20.19
C PRO A 57 -4.42 -16.39 -19.29
N GLN A 58 -3.59 -15.98 -18.34
CA GLN A 58 -3.90 -14.79 -17.54
C GLN A 58 -4.06 -13.72 -18.60
N GLU A 59 -5.28 -13.21 -18.73
CA GLU A 59 -5.54 -12.06 -19.58
C GLU A 59 -4.51 -11.03 -19.16
N GLU A 60 -3.57 -10.71 -20.05
CA GLU A 60 -2.48 -9.79 -19.71
C GLU A 60 -3.14 -8.53 -19.19
N ALA A 61 -2.73 -8.09 -17.97
CA ALA A 61 -3.28 -6.91 -17.37
C ALA A 61 -3.24 -5.77 -18.39
N PRO A 62 -4.32 -4.98 -18.54
CA PRO A 62 -4.37 -3.93 -19.55
C PRO A 62 -3.16 -3.00 -19.38
N THR A 63 -2.43 -2.80 -20.45
CA THR A 63 -1.25 -1.92 -20.49
C THR A 63 -1.62 -0.48 -20.80
N LYS A 64 -2.87 -0.25 -21.24
CA LYS A 64 -3.41 1.06 -21.62
C LYS A 64 -4.76 1.30 -20.97
N ALA A 65 -5.03 2.57 -20.66
CA ALA A 65 -6.30 3.01 -20.11
C ALA A 65 -6.69 4.40 -20.67
N LYS A 66 -8.01 4.64 -20.67
CA LYS A 66 -8.57 5.89 -21.11
C LYS A 66 -9.63 6.36 -20.13
N ILE A 67 -9.57 7.63 -19.76
CA ILE A 67 -10.61 8.35 -19.05
C ILE A 67 -11.07 9.50 -19.93
N SER A 68 -12.37 9.59 -20.20
CA SER A 68 -12.92 10.60 -21.10
C SER A 68 -13.17 11.94 -20.41
N ASP A 69 -13.43 11.93 -19.11
CA ASP A 69 -13.77 13.14 -18.36
C ASP A 69 -13.19 13.12 -16.92
N LEU A 70 -12.44 14.17 -16.61
CA LEU A 70 -11.83 14.43 -15.31
C LEU A 70 -12.41 15.69 -14.66
N THR A 71 -13.61 16.13 -15.09
CA THR A 71 -14.30 17.29 -14.52
C THR A 71 -14.53 17.08 -13.02
N GLY A 72 -14.19 18.08 -12.21
CA GLY A 72 -14.35 18.04 -10.75
C GLY A 72 -13.30 17.22 -10.00
N VAL A 73 -12.34 16.62 -10.70
CA VAL A 73 -11.20 15.96 -10.07
C VAL A 73 -10.12 17.00 -9.74
N ASN A 74 -9.53 16.90 -8.53
CA ASN A 74 -8.49 17.83 -8.10
C ASN A 74 -7.24 17.72 -9.00
N MET A 75 -6.80 18.86 -9.53
CA MET A 75 -5.75 18.96 -10.53
C MET A 75 -4.63 19.90 -10.08
N LEU A 76 -3.39 19.53 -10.41
CA LEU A 76 -2.22 20.42 -10.41
C LEU A 76 -1.74 20.68 -11.84
N GLY A 77 -1.12 21.83 -12.02
CA GLY A 77 -0.54 22.24 -13.31
C GLY A 77 -1.52 23.00 -14.19
N SER A 78 -1.19 23.10 -15.47
CA SER A 78 -1.99 23.82 -16.46
C SER A 78 -3.10 22.94 -17.03
N LYS A 79 -4.36 23.42 -17.03
CA LYS A 79 -5.47 22.67 -17.66
C LYS A 79 -5.27 22.44 -19.17
N ASN A 80 -4.43 23.24 -19.79
CA ASN A 80 -4.11 23.15 -21.23
C ASN A 80 -2.82 22.34 -21.50
N ALA A 81 -2.26 21.68 -20.46
CA ALA A 81 -1.07 20.85 -20.63
C ALA A 81 -1.33 19.73 -21.65
N PRO A 82 -0.38 19.45 -22.57
CA PRO A 82 -0.55 18.44 -23.61
C PRO A 82 -0.55 17.00 -23.06
N LEU A 83 -0.01 16.81 -21.86
CA LEU A 83 0.11 15.50 -21.20
C LEU A 83 -0.67 15.49 -19.91
N THR A 84 -1.16 14.32 -19.55
CA THR A 84 -1.92 14.08 -18.32
C THR A 84 -1.33 12.89 -17.57
N ILE A 85 -1.23 13.05 -16.25
CA ILE A 85 -1.06 11.94 -15.30
C ILE A 85 -2.31 11.90 -14.42
N VAL A 86 -2.93 10.74 -14.29
CA VAL A 86 -3.97 10.47 -13.29
C VAL A 86 -3.42 9.47 -12.31
N GLU A 87 -3.43 9.78 -11.04
CA GLU A 87 -3.04 8.89 -9.96
C GLU A 87 -4.28 8.35 -9.24
N TYR A 88 -4.34 7.04 -9.00
CA TYR A 88 -5.22 6.40 -8.03
C TYR A 88 -4.40 6.11 -6.78
N THR A 89 -4.78 6.73 -5.66
CA THR A 89 -3.97 6.75 -4.44
C THR A 89 -4.75 6.29 -3.20
N ASP A 90 -3.99 5.81 -2.22
CA ASP A 90 -4.44 5.51 -0.86
C ASP A 90 -3.48 6.15 0.14
N TYR A 91 -4.00 7.00 1.02
CA TYR A 91 -3.19 7.77 1.97
C TYR A 91 -2.51 6.92 3.06
N GLN A 92 -3.01 5.68 3.30
CA GLN A 92 -2.35 4.73 4.22
C GLN A 92 -1.34 3.82 3.51
N CYS A 93 -1.32 3.81 2.18
CA CYS A 93 -0.44 2.92 1.43
C CYS A 93 1.02 3.39 1.48
N PRO A 94 1.96 2.57 1.97
CA PRO A 94 3.37 2.94 2.06
C PRO A 94 4.01 3.14 0.68
N PHE A 95 3.49 2.49 -0.36
CA PHE A 95 3.96 2.70 -1.73
C PHE A 95 3.51 4.05 -2.29
N CYS A 96 2.28 4.52 -1.96
CA CYS A 96 1.82 5.86 -2.30
C CYS A 96 2.70 6.91 -1.61
N GLN A 97 2.97 6.75 -0.31
CA GLN A 97 3.89 7.62 0.40
C GLN A 97 5.25 7.68 -0.30
N ARG A 98 5.84 6.51 -0.61
CA ARG A 98 7.14 6.46 -1.30
C ARG A 98 7.13 7.22 -2.62
N PHE A 99 6.10 7.08 -3.44
CA PHE A 99 5.96 7.84 -4.69
C PHE A 99 5.98 9.35 -4.42
N HIS A 100 5.21 9.81 -3.42
CA HIS A 100 5.10 11.24 -3.11
C HIS A 100 6.39 11.87 -2.60
N ILE A 101 7.16 11.16 -1.79
CA ILE A 101 8.43 11.70 -1.26
C ILE A 101 9.60 11.55 -2.25
N THR A 102 9.44 10.79 -3.34
CA THR A 102 10.49 10.56 -4.34
C THR A 102 10.08 11.12 -5.71
N ALA A 103 9.50 10.27 -6.56
CA ALA A 103 9.25 10.57 -7.96
C ALA A 103 8.30 11.76 -8.18
N PHE A 104 7.29 11.96 -7.33
CA PHE A 104 6.32 13.04 -7.51
C PHE A 104 6.98 14.44 -7.47
N ASN A 105 7.92 14.66 -6.57
CA ASN A 105 8.62 15.95 -6.47
C ASN A 105 9.41 16.26 -7.74
N GLU A 106 10.05 15.25 -8.33
CA GLU A 106 10.77 15.41 -9.61
C GLU A 106 9.80 15.63 -10.77
N ILE A 107 8.70 14.89 -10.84
CA ILE A 107 7.63 15.08 -11.85
C ILE A 107 7.04 16.48 -11.73
N LYS A 108 6.75 16.94 -10.50
CA LYS A 108 6.20 18.25 -10.24
C LYS A 108 7.10 19.34 -10.81
N LYS A 109 8.38 19.31 -10.45
CA LYS A 109 9.37 20.29 -10.87
C LYS A 109 9.62 20.26 -12.38
N ALA A 110 9.74 19.08 -13.00
CA ALA A 110 10.14 18.94 -14.40
C ALA A 110 8.98 19.12 -15.38
N TYR A 111 7.75 18.81 -14.97
CA TYR A 111 6.62 18.68 -15.88
C TYR A 111 5.38 19.47 -15.46
N ILE A 112 4.97 19.42 -14.17
CA ILE A 112 3.73 20.07 -13.72
C ILE A 112 3.94 21.58 -13.63
N ASP A 113 4.98 22.03 -12.92
CA ASP A 113 5.28 23.46 -12.73
C ASP A 113 5.72 24.15 -14.03
N THR A 114 6.17 23.37 -15.02
CA THR A 114 6.53 23.86 -16.36
C THR A 114 5.35 23.87 -17.34
N GLY A 115 4.15 23.46 -16.90
CA GLY A 115 2.93 23.45 -17.73
C GLY A 115 2.87 22.34 -18.78
N LYS A 116 3.78 21.37 -18.75
CA LYS A 116 3.81 20.24 -19.70
C LYS A 116 2.85 19.12 -19.34
N VAL A 117 2.55 18.96 -18.06
CA VAL A 117 1.67 17.93 -17.51
C VAL A 117 0.61 18.56 -16.62
N ARG A 118 -0.61 18.10 -16.74
CA ARG A 118 -1.65 18.24 -15.72
C ARG A 118 -1.74 16.93 -14.92
N PHE A 119 -1.74 17.05 -13.61
CA PHE A 119 -1.76 15.91 -12.69
C PHE A 119 -3.06 15.88 -11.92
N PHE A 120 -3.76 14.76 -11.96
CA PHE A 120 -5.01 14.54 -11.26
C PHE A 120 -4.84 13.49 -10.16
N SER A 121 -5.50 13.71 -9.04
CA SER A 121 -5.53 12.75 -7.93
C SER A 121 -6.93 12.20 -7.76
N LYS A 122 -7.08 10.88 -7.89
CA LYS A 122 -8.29 10.09 -7.64
C LYS A 122 -8.05 9.14 -6.47
N ASP A 123 -9.12 8.71 -5.83
CA ASP A 123 -9.04 7.91 -4.63
C ASP A 123 -9.20 6.42 -4.94
N MET A 124 -8.37 5.60 -4.27
CA MET A 124 -8.51 4.15 -4.27
C MET A 124 -8.16 3.59 -2.89
N PRO A 125 -8.97 3.93 -1.84
CA PRO A 125 -8.75 3.36 -0.51
C PRO A 125 -8.89 1.85 -0.55
N LEU A 126 -7.89 1.13 -0.02
CA LEU A 126 -7.87 -0.32 0.04
C LEU A 126 -8.58 -0.81 1.30
N ASP A 127 -9.38 -1.87 1.20
CA ASP A 127 -10.25 -2.35 2.29
C ASP A 127 -9.51 -2.74 3.58
N PHE A 128 -8.24 -3.16 3.46
CA PHE A 128 -7.40 -3.50 4.60
C PHE A 128 -6.71 -2.30 5.28
N HIS A 129 -6.93 -1.08 4.77
CA HIS A 129 -6.45 0.16 5.36
C HIS A 129 -7.59 0.88 6.11
N PRO A 130 -7.66 0.79 7.44
CA PRO A 130 -8.86 1.15 8.21
C PRO A 130 -9.25 2.63 8.15
N ASN A 131 -8.31 3.53 7.86
CA ASN A 131 -8.56 4.97 7.78
C ASN A 131 -8.51 5.53 6.36
N ALA A 132 -8.22 4.71 5.34
CA ALA A 132 -8.02 5.18 3.97
C ALA A 132 -9.27 5.87 3.39
N MET A 133 -10.45 5.29 3.59
CA MET A 133 -11.72 5.90 3.15
C MET A 133 -11.96 7.25 3.81
N ARG A 134 -11.70 7.37 5.11
CA ARG A 134 -11.83 8.66 5.84
C ARG A 134 -10.85 9.69 5.32
N ALA A 135 -9.60 9.31 5.10
CA ALA A 135 -8.56 10.20 4.58
C ALA A 135 -8.91 10.70 3.16
N ALA A 136 -9.43 9.82 2.30
CA ALA A 136 -9.92 10.19 0.98
C ALA A 136 -11.05 11.23 1.05
N MET A 137 -12.06 10.99 1.89
CA MET A 137 -13.14 11.96 2.11
C MET A 137 -12.62 13.27 2.69
N ALA A 138 -11.67 13.22 3.64
CA ALA A 138 -11.07 14.41 4.24
C ALA A 138 -10.34 15.28 3.23
N ALA A 139 -9.57 14.69 2.32
CA ALA A 139 -8.91 15.43 1.25
C ALA A 139 -9.92 16.17 0.36
N ARG A 140 -11.01 15.49 -0.03
CA ARG A 140 -12.08 16.11 -0.82
C ARG A 140 -12.79 17.22 -0.07
N CYS A 141 -13.11 17.02 1.22
CA CYS A 141 -13.67 18.05 2.08
C CYS A 141 -12.74 19.26 2.21
N ALA A 142 -11.41 19.04 2.27
CA ALA A 142 -10.44 20.12 2.27
C ALA A 142 -10.44 20.92 0.95
N GLY A 143 -10.79 20.27 -0.15
CA GLY A 143 -10.97 20.94 -1.46
C GLY A 143 -12.03 22.04 -1.44
N GLU A 144 -13.09 21.94 -0.62
CA GLU A 144 -14.10 23.00 -0.44
C GLU A 144 -13.51 24.27 0.20
N GLN A 145 -12.35 24.13 0.87
CA GLN A 145 -11.60 25.24 1.46
C GLN A 145 -10.33 25.58 0.65
N ASN A 146 -10.21 25.08 -0.59
CA ASN A 146 -9.03 25.22 -1.44
C ASN A 146 -7.74 24.68 -0.81
N LYS A 147 -7.86 23.61 0.01
CA LYS A 147 -6.76 22.99 0.77
C LYS A 147 -6.59 21.51 0.48
N PHE A 148 -7.10 21.03 -0.67
CA PHE A 148 -7.00 19.62 -1.06
C PHE A 148 -5.55 19.15 -1.07
N TRP A 149 -4.67 19.86 -1.78
CA TRP A 149 -3.29 19.44 -1.97
C TRP A 149 -2.47 19.52 -0.69
N GLU A 150 -2.65 20.58 0.08
CA GLU A 150 -1.94 20.75 1.35
C GLU A 150 -2.31 19.66 2.36
N LEU A 151 -3.62 19.36 2.52
CA LEU A 151 -4.04 18.31 3.45
C LEU A 151 -3.64 16.94 2.93
N ARG A 152 -3.77 16.69 1.61
CA ARG A 152 -3.31 15.47 0.96
C ARG A 152 -1.83 15.20 1.24
N ASP A 153 -0.97 16.20 1.06
CA ASP A 153 0.48 16.06 1.25
C ASP A 153 0.83 15.75 2.70
N VAL A 154 0.18 16.43 3.66
CA VAL A 154 0.39 16.16 5.09
C VAL A 154 -0.09 14.76 5.48
N MET A 155 -1.27 14.33 5.00
CA MET A 155 -1.78 12.98 5.26
C MET A 155 -0.90 11.91 4.63
N GLY A 156 -0.45 12.11 3.39
CA GLY A 156 0.45 11.19 2.69
C GLY A 156 1.82 11.05 3.35
N ALA A 157 2.30 12.10 4.01
CA ALA A 157 3.52 12.07 4.82
C ALA A 157 3.33 11.34 6.17
N ASN A 158 2.09 11.18 6.66
CA ASN A 158 1.76 10.63 7.97
C ASN A 158 0.75 9.45 7.88
N PRO A 159 1.04 8.38 7.14
CA PRO A 159 0.06 7.32 6.83
C PRO A 159 -0.43 6.55 8.06
N ASN A 160 0.30 6.60 9.17
CA ASN A 160 -0.06 5.94 10.42
C ASN A 160 -0.92 6.79 11.36
N SER A 161 -1.16 8.07 11.01
CA SER A 161 -1.87 9.05 11.84
C SER A 161 -3.05 9.65 11.07
N LEU A 162 -3.96 8.80 10.59
CA LEU A 162 -5.11 9.17 9.75
C LEU A 162 -6.47 8.88 10.41
N ASP A 163 -6.50 8.75 11.74
CA ASP A 163 -7.78 8.84 12.46
C ASP A 163 -8.31 10.28 12.46
N MET A 164 -9.55 10.44 12.88
CA MET A 164 -10.25 11.73 12.81
C MET A 164 -9.49 12.86 13.53
N GLU A 165 -8.94 12.58 14.71
CA GLU A 165 -8.33 13.63 15.53
C GLU A 165 -7.01 14.12 14.91
N HIS A 166 -6.20 13.22 14.36
CA HIS A 166 -4.98 13.61 13.64
C HIS A 166 -5.31 14.40 12.37
N ILE A 167 -6.29 13.97 11.58
CA ILE A 167 -6.71 14.71 10.37
C ILE A 167 -7.18 16.13 10.74
N ILE A 168 -7.97 16.27 11.81
CA ILE A 168 -8.43 17.58 12.28
C ILE A 168 -7.26 18.42 12.82
N GLY A 169 -6.28 17.81 13.48
CA GLY A 169 -5.05 18.47 13.90
C GLY A 169 -4.28 19.03 12.70
N PHE A 170 -4.04 18.23 11.67
CA PHE A 170 -3.40 18.67 10.42
C PHE A 170 -4.13 19.83 9.77
N ALA A 171 -5.47 19.75 9.72
CA ALA A 171 -6.28 20.84 9.18
C ALA A 171 -6.13 22.15 9.99
N GLY A 172 -6.02 22.04 11.32
CA GLY A 172 -5.75 23.19 12.19
C GLY A 172 -4.40 23.86 11.89
N ASP A 173 -3.34 23.06 11.70
CA ASP A 173 -2.00 23.54 11.32
C ASP A 173 -2.02 24.25 9.95
N LEU A 174 -2.84 23.77 9.04
CA LEU A 174 -3.08 24.35 7.70
C LEU A 174 -4.02 25.58 7.72
N LYS A 175 -4.45 26.04 8.90
CA LYS A 175 -5.36 27.19 9.10
C LYS A 175 -6.74 26.98 8.43
N MET A 176 -7.21 25.76 8.35
CA MET A 176 -8.54 25.42 7.84
C MET A 176 -9.60 25.62 8.93
N ASN A 177 -10.87 25.73 8.51
CA ASN A 177 -11.99 25.60 9.43
C ASN A 177 -12.19 24.12 9.79
N THR A 178 -11.71 23.73 10.94
CA THR A 178 -11.72 22.34 11.41
C THR A 178 -13.13 21.82 11.70
N GLN A 179 -14.03 22.69 12.16
CA GLN A 179 -15.43 22.33 12.42
C GLN A 179 -16.17 21.99 11.11
N THR A 180 -15.98 22.83 10.08
CA THR A 180 -16.55 22.59 8.74
C THR A 180 -15.98 21.31 8.13
N LEU A 181 -14.66 21.08 8.26
CA LEU A 181 -14.03 19.86 7.77
C LEU A 181 -14.61 18.62 8.45
N ARG A 182 -14.69 18.62 9.78
CA ARG A 182 -15.25 17.51 10.56
C ARG A 182 -16.70 17.22 10.12
N ALA A 183 -17.54 18.23 10.06
CA ALA A 183 -18.93 18.09 9.64
C ALA A 183 -19.06 17.50 8.22
N CYS A 184 -18.20 17.91 7.29
CA CYS A 184 -18.17 17.36 5.94
C CYS A 184 -17.77 15.88 5.94
N ILE A 185 -16.76 15.48 6.71
CA ILE A 185 -16.33 14.07 6.80
C ILE A 185 -17.45 13.23 7.43
N ASP A 186 -18.02 13.67 8.56
CA ASP A 186 -19.05 12.94 9.30
C ASP A 186 -20.33 12.76 8.48
N SER A 187 -20.63 13.70 7.59
CA SER A 187 -21.78 13.61 6.68
C SER A 187 -21.63 12.57 5.57
N ASN A 188 -20.44 11.99 5.40
CA ASN A 188 -20.10 11.09 4.28
C ASN A 188 -20.32 11.70 2.89
N LYS A 189 -20.28 13.04 2.76
CA LYS A 189 -20.60 13.79 1.53
C LYS A 189 -19.89 13.26 0.28
N TYR A 190 -18.64 12.82 0.43
CA TYR A 190 -17.81 12.38 -0.69
C TYR A 190 -17.68 10.86 -0.80
N LYS A 191 -18.37 10.08 0.02
CA LYS A 191 -18.24 8.61 0.04
C LYS A 191 -18.53 7.99 -1.33
N ASP A 192 -19.64 8.37 -1.95
CA ASP A 192 -20.04 7.81 -3.25
C ASP A 192 -19.07 8.21 -4.37
N MET A 193 -18.49 9.40 -4.31
CA MET A 193 -17.46 9.82 -5.27
C MET A 193 -16.18 9.02 -5.13
N VAL A 194 -15.75 8.75 -3.89
CA VAL A 194 -14.59 7.88 -3.62
C VAL A 194 -14.86 6.47 -4.13
N GLN A 195 -16.05 5.92 -3.87
CA GLN A 195 -16.43 4.59 -4.37
C GLN A 195 -16.48 4.55 -5.91
N THR A 196 -16.95 5.61 -6.55
CA THR A 196 -16.92 5.74 -8.02
C THR A 196 -15.49 5.70 -8.56
N ASP A 197 -14.55 6.37 -7.91
CA ASP A 197 -13.13 6.31 -8.28
C ASP A 197 -12.56 4.89 -8.14
N VAL A 198 -12.90 4.18 -7.05
CA VAL A 198 -12.50 2.78 -6.86
C VAL A 198 -13.02 1.88 -7.98
N LEU A 199 -14.31 2.00 -8.32
CA LEU A 199 -14.92 1.22 -9.41
C LEU A 199 -14.30 1.52 -10.77
N GLU A 200 -13.97 2.79 -11.03
CA GLU A 200 -13.27 3.18 -12.25
C GLU A 200 -11.85 2.59 -12.29
N ALA A 201 -11.11 2.67 -11.17
CA ALA A 201 -9.79 2.08 -11.03
C ALA A 201 -9.81 0.58 -11.35
N MET A 202 -10.75 -0.15 -10.75
CA MET A 202 -10.91 -1.59 -11.00
C MET A 202 -11.25 -1.89 -12.47
N LYS A 203 -12.12 -1.09 -13.08
CA LYS A 203 -12.53 -1.23 -14.49
C LYS A 203 -11.38 -1.07 -15.47
N ILE A 204 -10.42 -0.21 -15.16
CA ILE A 204 -9.21 -0.01 -16.00
C ILE A 204 -8.09 -1.00 -15.67
N GLY A 205 -8.31 -1.94 -14.75
CA GLY A 205 -7.33 -2.96 -14.38
C GLY A 205 -6.39 -2.57 -13.24
N ALA A 206 -6.65 -1.46 -12.54
CA ALA A 206 -5.92 -1.14 -11.31
C ALA A 206 -6.37 -2.09 -10.19
N ASN A 207 -5.42 -2.80 -9.60
CA ASN A 207 -5.64 -3.77 -8.53
C ASN A 207 -4.83 -3.47 -7.26
N GLY A 208 -4.24 -2.27 -7.19
CA GLY A 208 -3.45 -1.78 -6.07
C GLY A 208 -3.00 -0.34 -6.26
N THR A 209 -2.39 0.22 -5.22
CA THR A 209 -1.98 1.63 -5.19
C THR A 209 -0.47 1.79 -4.95
N PRO A 210 0.14 2.87 -5.49
CA PRO A 210 -0.44 3.77 -6.46
C PRO A 210 -0.57 3.11 -7.84
N THR A 211 -1.61 3.49 -8.60
CA THR A 211 -1.72 3.16 -10.02
C THR A 211 -1.93 4.46 -10.80
N PHE A 212 -1.32 4.56 -11.98
CA PHE A 212 -1.33 5.78 -12.78
C PHE A 212 -1.80 5.49 -14.20
N ILE A 213 -2.43 6.50 -14.82
CA ILE A 213 -2.52 6.62 -16.27
C ILE A 213 -1.61 7.76 -16.70
N VAL A 214 -0.66 7.48 -17.59
CA VAL A 214 0.31 8.44 -18.10
C VAL A 214 0.15 8.52 -19.61
N GLY A 215 -0.26 9.69 -20.15
CA GLY A 215 -0.53 9.78 -21.58
C GLY A 215 -0.85 11.18 -22.11
N LYS A 216 -1.43 11.21 -23.31
CA LYS A 216 -1.87 12.45 -23.97
C LYS A 216 -3.15 12.99 -23.32
N SER A 217 -3.22 14.28 -23.21
CA SER A 217 -4.47 14.97 -22.86
C SER A 217 -5.44 14.87 -24.03
N VAL A 218 -6.62 14.30 -23.79
CA VAL A 218 -7.68 14.17 -24.80
C VAL A 218 -8.93 14.89 -24.28
N GLY A 219 -9.17 16.08 -24.77
CA GLY A 219 -10.22 16.93 -24.20
C GLY A 219 -9.98 17.15 -22.70
N ASN A 220 -10.99 16.81 -21.87
CA ASN A 220 -10.87 16.88 -20.42
C ASN A 220 -10.38 15.57 -19.78
N GLY A 221 -9.96 14.60 -20.57
CA GLY A 221 -9.53 13.27 -20.13
C GLY A 221 -8.09 12.93 -20.50
N VAL A 222 -7.76 11.66 -20.43
CA VAL A 222 -6.45 11.08 -20.72
C VAL A 222 -6.60 9.80 -21.54
N ASP A 223 -5.65 9.58 -22.45
CA ASP A 223 -5.45 8.31 -23.15
C ASP A 223 -3.96 7.95 -23.04
N GLY A 224 -3.63 6.85 -22.41
CA GLY A 224 -2.24 6.55 -22.08
C GLY A 224 -1.99 5.16 -21.54
N ASP A 225 -0.77 4.98 -21.05
CA ASP A 225 -0.31 3.73 -20.44
C ASP A 225 -0.73 3.64 -18.99
N LEU A 226 -1.15 2.44 -18.60
CA LEU A 226 -1.35 2.08 -17.20
C LEU A 226 0.02 1.77 -16.57
N VAL A 227 0.34 2.45 -15.49
CA VAL A 227 1.58 2.27 -14.70
C VAL A 227 1.21 1.88 -13.29
N VAL A 228 1.60 0.69 -12.87
CA VAL A 228 1.26 0.14 -11.55
C VAL A 228 2.46 0.24 -10.61
N GLY A 229 2.22 0.74 -9.40
CA GLY A 229 3.20 0.82 -8.32
C GLY A 229 4.01 2.12 -8.32
N ALA A 230 4.76 2.31 -7.22
CA ALA A 230 5.61 3.48 -6.99
C ALA A 230 6.90 3.39 -7.82
N MET A 231 6.76 3.64 -9.12
CA MET A 231 7.87 3.63 -10.06
C MET A 231 8.78 4.86 -9.87
N PRO A 232 10.08 4.75 -10.20
CA PRO A 232 11.00 5.87 -10.12
C PRO A 232 10.71 6.93 -11.19
N PHE A 233 11.17 8.17 -10.97
CA PHE A 233 10.98 9.30 -11.89
C PHE A 233 11.37 8.97 -13.34
N GLN A 234 12.47 8.25 -13.55
CA GLN A 234 12.99 7.89 -14.88
C GLN A 234 11.95 7.13 -15.73
N MET A 235 11.09 6.32 -15.09
CA MET A 235 10.02 5.60 -15.78
C MET A 235 8.94 6.58 -16.28
N PHE A 236 8.52 7.53 -15.45
CA PHE A 236 7.57 8.58 -15.84
C PHE A 236 8.16 9.49 -16.91
N ASP A 237 9.42 9.90 -16.75
CA ASP A 237 10.14 10.74 -17.70
C ASP A 237 10.22 10.09 -19.10
N ALA A 238 10.55 8.79 -19.16
CA ALA A 238 10.59 8.05 -20.42
C ALA A 238 9.21 8.02 -21.10
N LYS A 239 8.15 7.70 -20.36
CA LYS A 239 6.78 7.68 -20.90
C LYS A 239 6.30 9.06 -21.33
N LEU A 240 6.53 10.07 -20.51
CA LEU A 240 6.14 11.46 -20.88
C LEU A 240 6.88 11.96 -22.12
N LYS A 241 8.15 11.63 -22.30
CA LYS A 241 8.90 11.94 -23.52
C LYS A 241 8.38 11.18 -24.75
N GLU A 242 7.95 9.93 -24.57
CA GLU A 242 7.33 9.16 -25.66
C GLU A 242 6.04 9.81 -26.14
N TYR A 243 5.16 10.23 -25.24
CA TYR A 243 3.90 10.89 -25.57
C TYR A 243 4.05 12.36 -26.02
N SER A 244 5.22 12.96 -25.82
CA SER A 244 5.54 14.34 -26.27
C SER A 244 5.92 14.44 -27.75
N LYS A 245 6.19 13.31 -28.39
CA LYS A 245 6.49 13.22 -29.84
C LYS A 245 5.20 13.28 -30.66
#